data_0013fc8989bd955861e50b9ab727a3ba
#
_entry.id   0013fc8989bd955861e50b9ab727a3ba
#
_cell.length_a   1.000
_cell.length_b   1.000
_cell.length_c   1.000
_cell.angle_alpha   90.00
_cell.angle_beta   90.00
_cell.angle_gamma   90.00
#
_symmetry.space_group_name_H-M   'P 1'
#
loop_
_entity.id
_entity.type
_entity.pdbx_description
1 polymer ?
#
loop_
_entity_poly.entity_id
_entity_poly.type
_entity_poly.pdbx_seq_one_letter_code
_entity_poly.pdbx_strand_id
1 'polypeptide(L)'
;HGVARNVTDIFNRLALEAKIIKKPVMLFFDEAEKFFPRSAERHQVEEVNTYKDLMNTAAASGIILVAATNHINMVNQEITGNPRRMGTIIHVGNPDFSSRVNLFTKLLKDLPILENSLNHSHFEKLASLSEGFSIGNIADTIDKVITQAIKKRINIQPEILMRAFTAKGRI
;
A
#
# COMPACT_ATOMS: atom_id res chain seq x y z
N HIS A 1 -8.92 8.63 27.20
CA HIS A 1 -8.54 10.06 27.27
C HIS A 1 -7.12 10.37 26.69
N GLY A 2 -6.20 9.40 26.58
CA GLY A 2 -4.83 9.66 26.08
C GLY A 2 -4.75 9.81 24.56
N VAL A 3 -5.44 8.98 23.79
CA VAL A 3 -5.30 8.92 22.32
C VAL A 3 -5.91 10.14 21.64
N ALA A 4 -7.09 10.56 22.03
CA ALA A 4 -7.76 11.75 21.49
C ALA A 4 -6.93 13.04 21.68
N ARG A 5 -6.26 13.21 22.84
CA ARG A 5 -5.32 14.30 23.06
C ARG A 5 -4.13 14.23 22.12
N ASN A 6 -3.52 13.06 21.98
CA ASN A 6 -2.36 12.87 21.10
C ASN A 6 -2.68 13.23 19.65
N VAL A 7 -3.87 12.86 19.16
CA VAL A 7 -4.31 13.19 17.79
C VAL A 7 -4.49 14.69 17.60
N THR A 8 -5.18 15.36 18.53
CA THR A 8 -5.36 16.81 18.51
C THR A 8 -4.01 17.54 18.52
N ASP A 9 -3.06 17.08 19.33
CA ASP A 9 -1.71 17.65 19.40
C ASP A 9 -0.95 17.48 18.07
N ILE A 10 -1.09 16.32 17.40
CA ILE A 10 -0.50 16.09 16.08
C ILE A 10 -1.08 17.08 15.05
N PHE A 11 -2.41 17.22 14.99
CA PHE A 11 -3.04 18.16 14.06
C PHE A 11 -2.62 19.61 14.33
N ASN A 12 -2.55 20.03 15.59
CA ASN A 12 -2.10 21.37 15.97
C ASN A 12 -0.66 21.64 15.54
N ARG A 13 0.24 20.67 15.73
CA ARG A 13 1.63 20.77 15.29
C ARG A 13 1.75 20.85 13.78
N LEU A 14 1.02 20.02 13.04
CA LEU A 14 1.03 20.04 11.58
C LEU A 14 0.46 21.36 11.03
N ALA A 15 -0.60 21.91 11.64
CA ALA A 15 -1.16 23.21 11.27
C ALA A 15 -0.14 24.34 11.51
N LEU A 16 0.58 24.30 12.63
CA LEU A 16 1.65 25.26 12.92
C LEU A 16 2.80 25.12 11.91
N GLU A 17 3.23 23.91 11.61
CA GLU A 17 4.28 23.62 10.61
C GLU A 17 3.88 24.17 9.24
N ALA A 18 2.66 23.85 8.75
CA ALA A 18 2.17 24.35 7.47
C ALA A 18 2.20 25.88 7.40
N LYS A 19 1.85 26.56 8.51
CA LYS A 19 1.90 28.02 8.61
C LYS A 19 3.32 28.58 8.57
N ILE A 20 4.28 27.92 9.25
CA ILE A 20 5.68 28.33 9.29
C ILE A 20 6.32 28.19 7.92
N ILE A 21 6.18 27.03 7.31
CA ILE A 21 6.81 26.74 6.00
C ILE A 21 6.04 27.35 4.82
N LYS A 22 4.84 27.88 5.06
CA LYS A 22 3.92 28.43 4.04
C LYS A 22 3.61 27.44 2.89
N LYS A 23 3.51 26.17 3.23
CA LYS A 23 3.20 25.06 2.32
C LYS A 23 2.28 24.06 3.03
N PRO A 24 1.44 23.34 2.27
CA PRO A 24 0.63 22.28 2.87
C PRO A 24 1.51 21.15 3.42
N VAL A 25 1.07 20.55 4.52
CA VAL A 25 1.69 19.37 5.14
C VAL A 25 0.78 18.18 4.94
N MET A 26 1.32 17.01 4.62
CA MET A 26 0.54 15.78 4.44
C MET A 26 0.52 14.97 5.74
N LEU A 27 -0.68 14.54 6.13
CA LEU A 27 -0.89 13.52 7.16
C LEU A 27 -1.39 12.24 6.50
N PHE A 28 -0.60 11.18 6.60
CA PHE A 28 -0.91 9.88 6.01
C PHE A 28 -1.33 8.87 7.08
N PHE A 29 -2.48 8.22 6.86
CA PHE A 29 -2.98 7.11 7.68
C PHE A 29 -2.82 5.81 6.90
N ASP A 30 -1.96 4.94 7.37
CA ASP A 30 -1.90 3.56 6.86
C ASP A 30 -2.88 2.67 7.64
N GLU A 31 -3.51 1.72 6.96
CA GLU A 31 -4.54 0.85 7.55
C GLU A 31 -5.70 1.67 8.18
N ALA A 32 -6.31 2.52 7.36
CA ALA A 32 -7.32 3.50 7.79
C ALA A 32 -8.48 2.90 8.61
N GLU A 33 -8.83 1.64 8.39
CA GLU A 33 -9.81 0.89 9.17
C GLU A 33 -9.47 0.79 10.66
N LYS A 34 -8.20 0.90 11.03
CA LYS A 34 -7.77 0.88 12.44
C LYS A 34 -8.06 2.21 13.15
N PHE A 35 -7.98 3.32 12.42
CA PHE A 35 -8.25 4.66 12.95
C PHE A 35 -9.73 5.04 12.83
N PHE A 36 -10.37 4.57 11.78
CA PHE A 36 -11.74 4.94 11.40
C PHE A 36 -12.61 3.70 11.17
N PRO A 37 -12.79 2.83 12.17
CA PRO A 37 -13.56 1.60 11.99
C PRO A 37 -15.03 1.92 11.66
N ARG A 38 -15.63 1.09 10.80
CA ARG A 38 -17.05 1.20 10.43
C ARG A 38 -17.97 1.04 11.62
N SER A 39 -17.61 0.13 12.54
CA SER A 39 -18.32 -0.12 13.78
C SER A 39 -17.35 0.17 14.93
N ALA A 40 -17.43 1.37 15.49
CA ALA A 40 -16.62 1.76 16.63
C ALA A 40 -17.20 1.17 17.92
N GLU A 41 -16.39 0.55 18.75
CA GLU A 41 -16.75 0.19 20.10
C GLU A 41 -16.93 1.45 20.97
N ARG A 42 -17.63 1.32 22.12
CA ARG A 42 -17.94 2.49 22.97
C ARG A 42 -16.74 3.39 23.28
N HIS A 43 -15.59 2.79 23.55
CA HIS A 43 -14.36 3.52 23.85
C HIS A 43 -13.70 4.19 22.62
N GLN A 44 -14.02 3.74 21.41
CA GLN A 44 -13.49 4.29 20.15
C GLN A 44 -14.37 5.41 19.57
N VAL A 45 -15.64 5.50 19.99
CA VAL A 45 -16.59 6.48 19.44
C VAL A 45 -16.10 7.91 19.64
N GLU A 46 -15.60 8.24 20.84
CA GLU A 46 -15.07 9.57 21.14
C GLU A 46 -13.85 9.90 20.27
N GLU A 47 -12.97 8.93 20.08
CA GLU A 47 -11.77 9.08 19.24
C GLU A 47 -12.15 9.29 17.77
N VAL A 48 -13.03 8.47 17.21
CA VAL A 48 -13.51 8.61 15.83
C VAL A 48 -14.20 9.96 15.60
N ASN A 49 -14.98 10.45 16.57
CA ASN A 49 -15.60 11.75 16.47
C ASN A 49 -14.54 12.87 16.50
N THR A 50 -13.52 12.76 17.34
CA THR A 50 -12.39 13.71 17.35
C THR A 50 -11.70 13.76 15.99
N TYR A 51 -11.43 12.60 15.35
CA TYR A 51 -10.88 12.58 13.99
C TYR A 51 -11.80 13.27 12.98
N LYS A 52 -13.12 13.03 13.03
CA LYS A 52 -14.08 13.66 12.12
C LYS A 52 -14.06 15.20 12.24
N ASP A 53 -13.97 15.71 13.45
CA ASP A 53 -13.94 17.16 13.71
C ASP A 53 -12.63 17.78 13.21
N LEU A 54 -11.50 17.16 13.49
CA LEU A 54 -10.20 17.61 13.01
C LEU A 54 -10.11 17.59 11.49
N MET A 55 -10.63 16.53 10.84
CA MET A 55 -10.67 16.43 9.38
C MET A 55 -11.48 17.57 8.73
N ASN A 56 -12.59 17.99 9.34
CA ASN A 56 -13.42 19.08 8.83
C ASN A 56 -12.64 20.40 8.72
N THR A 57 -11.61 20.59 9.51
CA THR A 57 -10.78 21.81 9.57
C THR A 57 -9.41 21.66 8.94
N ALA A 58 -9.01 20.44 8.57
CA ALA A 58 -7.67 20.11 8.10
C ALA A 58 -7.24 20.96 6.88
N ALA A 59 -8.09 21.04 5.85
CA ALA A 59 -7.80 21.78 4.63
C ALA A 59 -7.58 23.29 4.90
N ALA A 60 -8.42 23.90 5.75
CA ALA A 60 -8.26 25.29 6.15
C ALA A 60 -6.99 25.53 6.98
N SER A 61 -6.50 24.49 7.64
CA SER A 61 -5.26 24.52 8.42
C SER A 61 -4.01 24.17 7.59
N GLY A 62 -4.16 23.97 6.27
CA GLY A 62 -3.05 23.61 5.39
C GLY A 62 -2.61 22.16 5.53
N ILE A 63 -3.48 21.26 6.02
CA ILE A 63 -3.20 19.83 6.16
C ILE A 63 -3.91 19.08 5.03
N ILE A 64 -3.14 18.29 4.27
CA ILE A 64 -3.64 17.34 3.28
C ILE A 64 -3.74 15.96 3.95
N LEU A 65 -4.95 15.39 3.95
CA LEU A 65 -5.20 14.08 4.51
C LEU A 65 -5.14 13.02 3.42
N VAL A 66 -4.36 11.98 3.64
CA VAL A 66 -4.27 10.80 2.77
C VAL A 66 -4.40 9.55 3.64
N ALA A 67 -5.15 8.57 3.18
CA ALA A 67 -5.30 7.30 3.87
C ALA A 67 -5.20 6.13 2.90
N ALA A 68 -4.63 5.03 3.35
CA ALA A 68 -4.63 3.77 2.63
C ALA A 68 -5.37 2.69 3.43
N THR A 69 -6.07 1.82 2.73
CA THR A 69 -6.75 0.65 3.32
C THR A 69 -6.85 -0.48 2.31
N ASN A 70 -6.73 -1.71 2.79
CA ASN A 70 -7.06 -2.92 2.02
C ASN A 70 -8.54 -3.33 2.20
N HIS A 71 -9.25 -2.67 3.13
CA HIS A 71 -10.59 -3.05 3.57
C HIS A 71 -11.53 -1.83 3.60
N ILE A 72 -11.77 -1.21 2.45
CA ILE A 72 -12.60 0.01 2.36
C ILE A 72 -13.99 -0.18 3.02
N ASN A 73 -14.56 -1.38 2.97
CA ASN A 73 -15.84 -1.71 3.60
C ASN A 73 -15.79 -1.68 5.14
N MET A 74 -14.59 -1.73 5.74
CA MET A 74 -14.38 -1.65 7.18
C MET A 74 -14.12 -0.22 7.66
N VAL A 75 -13.94 0.74 6.74
CA VAL A 75 -13.79 2.16 7.05
C VAL A 75 -15.14 2.82 7.25
N ASN A 76 -15.21 3.75 8.19
CA ASN A 76 -16.42 4.50 8.51
C ASN A 76 -16.91 5.32 7.31
N GLN A 77 -18.16 5.08 6.89
CA GLN A 77 -18.75 5.69 5.70
C GLN A 77 -18.95 7.21 5.84
N GLU A 78 -19.09 7.75 7.05
CA GLU A 78 -19.18 9.18 7.25
C GLU A 78 -17.86 9.90 6.97
N ILE A 79 -16.75 9.16 6.92
CA ILE A 79 -15.42 9.68 6.54
C ILE A 79 -15.24 9.59 5.04
N THR A 80 -15.47 8.42 4.45
CA THR A 80 -15.26 8.16 3.01
C THR A 80 -16.31 8.80 2.11
N GLY A 81 -17.52 9.00 2.62
CA GLY A 81 -18.62 9.63 1.88
C GLY A 81 -18.67 11.17 2.01
N ASN A 82 -17.80 11.78 2.79
CA ASN A 82 -17.81 13.23 3.01
C ASN A 82 -16.66 13.94 2.27
N PRO A 83 -16.96 14.80 1.27
CA PRO A 83 -15.95 15.52 0.49
C PRO A 83 -15.00 16.40 1.33
N ARG A 84 -15.45 16.85 2.50
CA ARG A 84 -14.63 17.69 3.42
C ARG A 84 -13.63 16.86 4.25
N ARG A 85 -13.74 15.51 4.21
CA ARG A 85 -12.89 14.58 4.94
C ARG A 85 -12.01 13.80 3.97
N MET A 86 -12.44 12.62 3.56
CA MET A 86 -11.74 11.75 2.61
C MET A 86 -12.69 11.31 1.48
N GLY A 87 -13.36 12.27 0.86
CA GLY A 87 -14.38 12.00 -0.17
C GLY A 87 -13.85 11.55 -1.52
N THR A 88 -12.54 11.64 -1.76
CA THR A 88 -11.92 11.13 -2.98
C THR A 88 -11.33 9.76 -2.74
N ILE A 89 -11.86 8.75 -3.41
CA ILE A 89 -11.37 7.37 -3.32
C ILE A 89 -10.65 7.03 -4.62
N ILE A 90 -9.39 6.60 -4.48
CA ILE A 90 -8.59 6.10 -5.59
C ILE A 90 -8.46 4.59 -5.42
N HIS A 91 -9.02 3.83 -6.36
CA HIS A 91 -8.89 2.39 -6.35
C HIS A 91 -7.58 1.97 -7.01
N VAL A 92 -6.72 1.30 -6.25
CA VAL A 92 -5.47 0.73 -6.74
C VAL A 92 -5.69 -0.77 -6.99
N GLY A 93 -5.92 -1.13 -8.25
CA GLY A 93 -6.10 -2.52 -8.67
C GLY A 93 -4.78 -3.28 -8.82
N ASN A 94 -4.91 -4.57 -9.17
CA ASN A 94 -3.75 -5.36 -9.57
C ASN A 94 -3.09 -4.77 -10.82
N PRO A 95 -1.77 -4.93 -11.00
CA PRO A 95 -1.06 -4.38 -12.15
C PRO A 95 -1.54 -5.04 -13.45
N ASP A 96 -1.67 -4.25 -14.52
CA ASP A 96 -1.90 -4.73 -15.86
C ASP A 96 -0.67 -5.47 -16.41
N PHE A 97 -0.78 -6.04 -17.62
CA PHE A 97 0.31 -6.82 -18.23
C PHE A 97 1.60 -5.98 -18.35
N SER A 98 1.51 -4.76 -18.85
CA SER A 98 2.68 -3.89 -19.07
C SER A 98 3.36 -3.49 -17.76
N SER A 99 2.56 -3.19 -16.74
CA SER A 99 3.05 -2.91 -15.38
C SER A 99 3.73 -4.12 -14.76
N ARG A 100 3.23 -5.35 -15.00
CA ARG A 100 3.90 -6.57 -14.54
C ARG A 100 5.23 -6.81 -15.25
N VAL A 101 5.32 -6.59 -16.57
CA VAL A 101 6.59 -6.66 -17.31
C VAL A 101 7.62 -5.70 -16.73
N ASN A 102 7.22 -4.45 -16.52
CA ASN A 102 8.09 -3.44 -15.90
C ASN A 102 8.51 -3.82 -14.47
N LEU A 103 7.60 -4.39 -13.68
CA LEU A 103 7.88 -4.85 -12.33
C LEU A 103 8.93 -5.97 -12.33
N PHE A 104 8.77 -7.00 -13.17
CA PHE A 104 9.75 -8.07 -13.31
C PHE A 104 11.11 -7.55 -13.77
N THR A 105 11.12 -6.64 -14.76
CA THR A 105 12.35 -6.00 -15.21
C THR A 105 13.06 -5.30 -14.05
N LYS A 106 12.32 -4.52 -13.24
CA LYS A 106 12.89 -3.79 -12.10
C LYS A 106 13.40 -4.70 -11.00
N LEU A 107 12.67 -5.78 -10.68
CA LEU A 107 13.02 -6.67 -9.57
C LEU A 107 14.13 -7.68 -9.91
N LEU A 108 14.27 -8.06 -11.18
CA LEU A 108 15.13 -9.17 -11.58
C LEU A 108 16.38 -8.75 -12.37
N LYS A 109 16.39 -7.54 -12.97
CA LYS A 109 17.44 -7.13 -13.90
C LYS A 109 18.86 -7.21 -13.34
N ASP A 110 19.04 -6.84 -12.06
CA ASP A 110 20.34 -6.67 -11.43
C ASP A 110 20.62 -7.75 -10.35
N LEU A 111 19.88 -8.86 -10.37
CA LEU A 111 20.09 -9.93 -9.41
C LEU A 111 21.33 -10.79 -9.77
N PRO A 112 22.40 -10.75 -8.96
CA PRO A 112 23.65 -11.48 -9.27
C PRO A 112 23.54 -13.01 -9.20
N ILE A 113 22.43 -13.51 -8.66
CA ILE A 113 22.17 -14.95 -8.50
C ILE A 113 21.50 -15.59 -9.74
N LEU A 114 21.19 -14.77 -10.75
CA LEU A 114 20.65 -15.25 -12.03
C LEU A 114 21.77 -15.82 -12.89
N GLU A 115 21.66 -17.07 -13.30
CA GLU A 115 22.69 -17.77 -14.07
C GLU A 115 22.81 -17.24 -15.49
N ASN A 116 21.71 -16.83 -16.08
CA ASN A 116 21.66 -16.19 -17.39
C ASN A 116 20.88 -14.89 -17.30
N SER A 117 21.34 -13.86 -17.98
CA SER A 117 20.60 -12.61 -18.06
C SER A 117 19.20 -12.86 -18.63
N LEU A 118 18.19 -12.52 -17.84
CA LEU A 118 16.81 -12.54 -18.30
C LEU A 118 16.66 -11.50 -19.43
N ASN A 119 16.03 -11.89 -20.50
CA ASN A 119 15.69 -11.02 -21.61
C ASN A 119 14.21 -10.59 -21.52
N HIS A 120 13.81 -9.67 -22.40
CA HIS A 120 12.46 -9.14 -22.44
C HIS A 120 11.37 -10.22 -22.58
N SER A 121 11.61 -11.24 -23.40
CA SER A 121 10.68 -12.37 -23.59
C SER A 121 10.44 -13.17 -22.32
N HIS A 122 11.45 -13.30 -21.44
CA HIS A 122 11.28 -13.94 -20.13
C HIS A 122 10.36 -13.10 -19.23
N PHE A 123 10.51 -11.77 -19.24
CA PHE A 123 9.65 -10.89 -18.43
C PHE A 123 8.20 -10.89 -18.91
N GLU A 124 7.97 -10.91 -20.22
CA GLU A 124 6.62 -11.05 -20.79
C GLU A 124 5.98 -12.38 -20.39
N LYS A 125 6.73 -13.47 -20.42
CA LYS A 125 6.22 -14.79 -19.99
C LYS A 125 5.90 -14.83 -18.51
N LEU A 126 6.74 -14.27 -17.64
CA LEU A 126 6.46 -14.12 -16.22
C LEU A 126 5.24 -13.24 -15.97
N ALA A 127 5.09 -12.15 -16.72
CA ALA A 127 3.92 -11.28 -16.65
C ALA A 127 2.62 -12.02 -17.05
N SER A 128 2.66 -12.87 -18.06
CA SER A 128 1.51 -13.71 -18.43
C SER A 128 1.17 -14.73 -17.35
N LEU A 129 2.17 -15.40 -16.76
CA LEU A 129 1.96 -16.38 -15.70
C LEU A 129 1.48 -15.79 -14.37
N SER A 130 1.68 -14.49 -14.16
CA SER A 130 1.27 -13.76 -12.96
C SER A 130 -0.01 -12.95 -13.15
N GLU A 131 -0.85 -13.29 -14.12
CA GLU A 131 -2.15 -12.64 -14.31
C GLU A 131 -2.99 -12.72 -13.03
N GLY A 132 -3.59 -11.59 -12.63
CA GLY A 132 -4.38 -11.48 -11.41
C GLY A 132 -3.56 -11.35 -10.11
N PHE A 133 -2.24 -11.42 -10.16
CA PHE A 133 -1.42 -11.24 -8.96
C PHE A 133 -1.28 -9.77 -8.60
N SER A 134 -1.32 -9.47 -7.29
CA SER A 134 -0.92 -8.16 -6.78
C SER A 134 0.61 -7.98 -6.86
N ILE A 135 1.06 -6.72 -6.77
CA ILE A 135 2.49 -6.39 -6.71
C ILE A 135 3.17 -7.12 -5.55
N GLY A 136 2.53 -7.16 -4.37
CA GLY A 136 3.03 -7.88 -3.21
C GLY A 136 3.15 -9.38 -3.47
N ASN A 137 2.14 -10.02 -4.09
CA ASN A 137 2.20 -11.45 -4.41
C ASN A 137 3.32 -11.79 -5.41
N ILE A 138 3.61 -10.89 -6.34
CA ILE A 138 4.73 -11.06 -7.28
C ILE A 138 6.06 -10.97 -6.53
N ALA A 139 6.25 -9.92 -5.72
CA ALA A 139 7.46 -9.72 -4.92
C ALA A 139 7.70 -10.90 -3.97
N ASP A 140 6.72 -11.28 -3.18
CA ASP A 140 6.80 -12.43 -2.26
C ASP A 140 7.17 -13.74 -2.96
N THR A 141 6.67 -13.94 -4.18
CA THR A 141 6.98 -15.16 -4.94
C THR A 141 8.44 -15.16 -5.39
N ILE A 142 8.94 -14.02 -5.86
CA ILE A 142 10.36 -13.84 -6.23
C ILE A 142 11.25 -14.04 -5.01
N ASP A 143 10.95 -13.40 -3.88
CA ASP A 143 11.73 -13.49 -2.64
C ASP A 143 11.82 -14.93 -2.11
N LYS A 144 10.74 -15.69 -2.23
CA LYS A 144 10.73 -17.11 -1.87
C LYS A 144 11.68 -17.92 -2.75
N VAL A 145 11.69 -17.67 -4.07
CA VAL A 145 12.60 -18.34 -5.01
C VAL A 145 14.04 -17.98 -4.68
N ILE A 146 14.34 -16.69 -4.48
CA ILE A 146 15.68 -16.21 -4.13
C ILE A 146 16.15 -16.87 -2.82
N THR A 147 15.32 -16.83 -1.78
CA THR A 147 15.63 -17.42 -0.47
C THR A 147 15.94 -18.92 -0.59
N GLN A 148 15.17 -19.67 -1.38
CA GLN A 148 15.41 -21.08 -1.59
C GLN A 148 16.71 -21.36 -2.38
N ALA A 149 17.00 -20.55 -3.39
CA ALA A 149 18.22 -20.67 -4.18
C ALA A 149 19.47 -20.40 -3.31
N ILE A 150 19.43 -19.36 -2.47
CA ILE A 150 20.51 -19.06 -1.52
C ILE A 150 20.72 -20.23 -0.54
N LYS A 151 19.64 -20.75 0.06
CA LYS A 151 19.72 -21.90 0.99
C LYS A 151 20.33 -23.15 0.34
N LYS A 152 20.01 -23.39 -0.94
CA LYS A 152 20.52 -24.53 -1.70
C LYS A 152 21.87 -24.25 -2.38
N ARG A 153 22.37 -23.03 -2.32
CA ARG A 153 23.60 -22.56 -3.01
C ARG A 153 23.56 -22.83 -4.52
N ILE A 154 22.43 -22.57 -5.16
CA ILE A 154 22.23 -22.74 -6.60
C ILE A 154 21.90 -21.40 -7.25
N ASN A 155 22.26 -21.25 -8.52
CA ASN A 155 21.83 -20.12 -9.33
C ASN A 155 20.36 -20.29 -9.76
N ILE A 156 19.66 -19.17 -9.94
CA ILE A 156 18.28 -19.18 -10.38
C ILE A 156 18.25 -19.20 -11.91
N GLN A 157 17.69 -20.26 -12.48
CA GLN A 157 17.37 -20.34 -13.90
C GLN A 157 15.98 -19.75 -14.17
N PRO A 158 15.72 -19.18 -15.37
CA PRO A 158 14.43 -18.63 -15.74
C PRO A 158 13.26 -19.59 -15.50
N GLU A 159 13.47 -20.89 -15.74
CA GLU A 159 12.46 -21.94 -15.58
C GLU A 159 12.03 -22.12 -14.12
N ILE A 160 12.93 -21.91 -13.16
CA ILE A 160 12.61 -22.00 -11.73
C ILE A 160 11.65 -20.88 -11.35
N LEU A 161 11.91 -19.65 -11.82
CA LEU A 161 11.00 -18.52 -11.66
C LEU A 161 9.63 -18.81 -12.27
N MET A 162 9.58 -19.25 -13.51
CA MET A 162 8.32 -19.54 -14.21
C MET A 162 7.50 -20.62 -13.50
N ARG A 163 8.14 -21.67 -13.01
CA ARG A 163 7.45 -22.72 -12.22
C ARG A 163 6.84 -22.18 -10.93
N ALA A 164 7.48 -21.22 -10.28
CA ALA A 164 6.95 -20.64 -9.04
C ALA A 164 5.63 -19.87 -9.25
N PHE A 165 5.44 -19.29 -10.43
CA PHE A 165 4.18 -18.62 -10.78
C PHE A 165 3.11 -19.58 -11.29
N THR A 166 3.48 -20.70 -11.93
CA THR A 166 2.51 -21.72 -12.37
C THR A 166 1.94 -22.56 -11.23
N ALA A 167 2.72 -22.82 -10.18
CA ALA A 167 2.28 -23.61 -9.04
C ALA A 167 1.23 -22.92 -8.16
N LYS A 168 1.22 -21.58 -8.12
CA LYS A 168 0.23 -20.79 -7.34
C LYS A 168 -1.11 -20.56 -8.05
N GLY A 169 -1.17 -20.74 -9.35
CA GLY A 169 -2.43 -20.61 -10.13
C GLY A 169 -3.35 -21.83 -10.03
N ARG A 170 -3.06 -22.79 -9.18
CA ARG A 170 -3.83 -24.03 -8.99
C ARG A 170 -4.37 -24.23 -7.57
N ILE A 171 -4.57 -23.11 -6.81
CA ILE A 171 -5.28 -23.17 -5.51
C ILE A 171 -6.64 -22.50 -5.70
#